data_c553b1e4728c69f3af84064479ebaa7d
#
_entry.id   c553b1e4728c69f3af84064479ebaa7d
#
_cell.length_a   1.000
_cell.length_b   1.000
_cell.length_c   1.000
_cell.angle_alpha   90.00
_cell.angle_beta   90.00
_cell.angle_gamma   90.00
#
_symmetry.space_group_name_H-M   'P 1'
#
loop_
_entity.id
_entity.type
_entity.pdbx_description
1 polymer ?
#
loop_
_entity_poly.entity_id
_entity_poly.type
_entity_poly.pdbx_seq_one_letter_code
_entity_poly.pdbx_strand_id
1 'polypeptide(L)'
;MALNVSNTHYSGEVLEQLLTMAATGNEITEKGLICVIPGINKAVSIPRVKTGKMLQKRNKNPQLTDSKGDFTYSEQKLEPKDMMAFTVFDPSAFEAIWRPFQPKGQMVFRELPAEVQNKLLEALSQQVTFELGDHYINGIYGEGEDQLMDGILTQAAKATDYVLATTTESTMLGKLKALRKAIPAALRGNASLRIIMSVNDFDTYYDELTAREGKNASETDVNAMRYKGITIETLAAWPDGVLVATLCSPSASTSNLFAAVNLSDDEDVIQIDKLSSASELYFFKMLMKADTNIGFGEEFVVLDSRTSPTFKKA
;
A
#
# COMPACT_ATOMS: atom_id res chain seq x y z
N MET A 1 -10.97 -41.82 16.86
CA MET A 1 -11.76 -41.41 15.68
C MET A 1 -10.79 -40.59 14.81
N ALA A 2 -10.25 -41.23 13.77
CA ALA A 2 -9.28 -40.55 12.89
C ALA A 2 -10.06 -39.66 11.94
N LEU A 3 -9.87 -38.37 12.05
CA LEU A 3 -10.33 -37.38 11.05
C LEU A 3 -9.52 -37.59 9.77
N ASN A 4 -10.12 -38.20 8.77
CA ASN A 4 -9.51 -38.36 7.46
C ASN A 4 -9.83 -37.12 6.66
N VAL A 5 -8.99 -36.09 6.79
CA VAL A 5 -9.12 -34.84 6.00
C VAL A 5 -8.45 -35.11 4.67
N SER A 6 -9.24 -35.26 3.60
CA SER A 6 -8.73 -35.58 2.28
C SER A 6 -8.03 -34.41 1.55
N ASN A 7 -8.32 -33.18 1.92
CA ASN A 7 -7.68 -31.95 1.41
C ASN A 7 -7.49 -30.96 2.55
N THR A 8 -6.35 -30.25 2.58
CA THR A 8 -6.12 -29.21 3.57
C THR A 8 -6.65 -27.88 3.03
N HIS A 9 -7.92 -27.64 3.28
CA HIS A 9 -8.56 -26.33 3.01
C HIS A 9 -8.59 -25.56 4.33
N TYR A 10 -8.14 -24.32 4.29
CA TYR A 10 -8.24 -23.41 5.42
C TYR A 10 -9.48 -22.57 5.26
N SER A 11 -10.35 -22.58 6.26
CA SER A 11 -11.63 -21.85 6.28
C SER A 11 -11.84 -21.17 7.63
N GLY A 12 -12.73 -20.19 7.67
CA GLY A 12 -13.10 -19.48 8.87
C GLY A 12 -12.01 -18.56 9.41
N GLU A 13 -11.85 -18.50 10.74
CA GLU A 13 -10.99 -17.55 11.45
C GLU A 13 -9.51 -17.61 11.02
N VAL A 14 -8.96 -18.79 10.77
CA VAL A 14 -7.56 -18.96 10.35
C VAL A 14 -7.34 -18.40 8.95
N LEU A 15 -8.26 -18.65 8.03
CA LEU A 15 -8.22 -18.11 6.68
C LEU A 15 -8.32 -16.59 6.70
N GLU A 16 -9.26 -16.04 7.46
CA GLU A 16 -9.44 -14.61 7.62
C GLU A 16 -8.19 -13.93 8.18
N GLN A 17 -7.55 -14.53 9.20
CA GLN A 17 -6.31 -14.02 9.78
C GLN A 17 -5.17 -14.00 8.77
N LEU A 18 -4.96 -15.08 7.99
CA LEU A 18 -3.90 -15.16 6.99
C LEU A 18 -4.11 -14.16 5.85
N LEU A 19 -5.34 -14.04 5.34
CA LEU A 19 -5.68 -13.06 4.30
C LEU A 19 -5.56 -11.63 4.81
N THR A 20 -6.02 -11.38 6.03
CA THR A 20 -5.87 -10.07 6.66
C THR A 20 -4.40 -9.70 6.81
N MET A 21 -3.56 -10.62 7.28
CA MET A 21 -2.12 -10.42 7.40
C MET A 21 -1.49 -10.16 6.01
N ALA A 22 -1.84 -10.93 4.99
CA ALA A 22 -1.34 -10.71 3.64
C ALA A 22 -1.71 -9.34 3.07
N ALA A 23 -2.92 -8.88 3.33
CA ALA A 23 -3.42 -7.61 2.80
C ALA A 23 -3.00 -6.38 3.61
N THR A 24 -2.82 -6.52 4.93
CA THR A 24 -2.62 -5.38 5.85
C THR A 24 -1.30 -5.40 6.59
N GLY A 25 -0.53 -6.48 6.53
CA GLY A 25 0.76 -6.61 7.22
C GLY A 25 1.93 -5.95 6.48
N ASN A 26 1.70 -5.27 5.36
CA ASN A 26 2.75 -4.56 4.65
C ASN A 26 3.04 -3.19 5.25
N GLU A 27 4.25 -2.68 5.02
CA GLU A 27 4.78 -1.47 5.67
C GLU A 27 3.89 -0.22 5.47
N ILE A 28 3.30 -0.03 4.28
CA ILE A 28 2.46 1.14 3.99
C ILE A 28 1.14 1.10 4.78
N THR A 29 0.62 -0.09 5.03
CA THR A 29 -0.61 -0.28 5.79
C THR A 29 -0.35 -0.24 7.29
N GLU A 30 0.71 -0.88 7.77
CA GLU A 30 1.10 -0.85 9.19
C GLU A 30 1.39 0.57 9.68
N LYS A 31 2.01 1.41 8.84
CA LYS A 31 2.21 2.84 9.14
C LYS A 31 0.94 3.68 9.03
N GLY A 32 -0.20 3.08 8.65
CA GLY A 32 -1.48 3.77 8.49
C GLY A 32 -1.49 4.85 7.40
N LEU A 33 -0.72 4.66 6.34
CA LEU A 33 -0.60 5.62 5.25
C LEU A 33 -1.70 5.46 4.21
N ILE A 34 -2.26 4.27 4.10
CA ILE A 34 -3.30 3.90 3.14
C ILE A 34 -4.56 3.44 3.86
N CYS A 35 -5.72 3.76 3.27
CA CYS A 35 -7.01 3.24 3.73
C CYS A 35 -7.32 1.94 3.00
N VAL A 36 -7.34 0.82 3.70
CA VAL A 36 -7.72 -0.47 3.15
C VAL A 36 -9.23 -0.67 3.28
N ILE A 37 -9.90 -0.96 2.17
CA ILE A 37 -11.34 -1.24 2.12
C ILE A 37 -11.50 -2.74 1.86
N PRO A 38 -11.90 -3.53 2.87
CA PRO A 38 -12.06 -4.98 2.74
C PRO A 38 -13.38 -5.36 2.06
N GLY A 39 -13.44 -6.61 1.57
CA GLY A 39 -14.68 -7.21 1.06
C GLY A 39 -15.13 -6.69 -0.31
N ILE A 40 -14.23 -6.11 -1.10
CA ILE A 40 -14.56 -5.58 -2.43
C ILE A 40 -14.24 -6.60 -3.50
N ASN A 41 -15.31 -7.18 -4.08
CA ASN A 41 -15.22 -8.16 -5.18
C ASN A 41 -15.43 -7.55 -6.57
N LYS A 42 -15.99 -6.35 -6.65
CA LYS A 42 -16.31 -5.64 -7.90
C LYS A 42 -15.84 -4.21 -7.81
N ALA A 43 -15.78 -3.54 -8.95
CA ALA A 43 -15.43 -2.13 -8.99
C ALA A 43 -16.29 -1.29 -8.03
N VAL A 44 -15.61 -0.47 -7.21
CA VAL A 44 -16.24 0.48 -6.28
C VAL A 44 -15.75 1.88 -6.61
N SER A 45 -16.68 2.83 -6.62
CA SER A 45 -16.36 4.25 -6.82
C SER A 45 -16.13 4.93 -5.48
N ILE A 46 -15.08 5.75 -5.41
CA ILE A 46 -14.85 6.70 -4.32
C ILE A 46 -15.41 8.05 -4.76
N PRO A 47 -16.61 8.45 -4.28
CA PRO A 47 -17.24 9.68 -4.73
C PRO A 47 -16.63 10.90 -4.07
N ARG A 48 -16.50 11.98 -4.81
CA ARG A 48 -16.14 13.30 -4.29
C ARG A 48 -17.13 14.35 -4.78
N VAL A 49 -17.56 15.17 -3.84
CA VAL A 49 -18.33 16.37 -4.13
C VAL A 49 -17.50 17.59 -3.76
N LYS A 50 -17.17 18.41 -4.74
CA LYS A 50 -16.58 19.73 -4.51
C LYS A 50 -17.66 20.80 -4.62
N THR A 51 -17.59 21.78 -3.72
CA THR A 51 -18.46 22.93 -3.78
C THR A 51 -17.63 24.20 -3.98
N GLY A 52 -18.08 25.09 -4.88
CA GLY A 52 -17.49 26.40 -5.04
C GLY A 52 -17.77 27.33 -3.85
N LYS A 53 -17.30 28.57 -3.93
CA LYS A 53 -17.57 29.58 -2.90
C LYS A 53 -19.05 29.93 -2.87
N MET A 54 -19.77 29.62 -1.78
CA MET A 54 -21.21 29.85 -1.65
C MET A 54 -21.55 31.15 -0.90
N LEU A 55 -20.64 31.65 -0.03
CA LEU A 55 -20.92 32.83 0.78
C LEU A 55 -20.98 34.09 -0.10
N GLN A 56 -22.04 34.86 0.09
CA GLN A 56 -22.29 36.15 -0.59
C GLN A 56 -22.98 37.15 0.36
N LYS A 57 -22.99 38.41 -0.06
CA LYS A 57 -23.73 39.43 0.69
C LYS A 57 -25.22 39.08 0.69
N ARG A 58 -25.87 39.36 1.81
CA ARG A 58 -27.31 39.13 1.96
C ARG A 58 -28.09 39.93 0.91
N ASN A 59 -28.83 39.22 0.06
CA ASN A 59 -29.87 39.80 -0.80
C ASN A 59 -31.22 39.53 -0.15
N LYS A 60 -32.12 40.55 -0.07
CA LYS A 60 -33.47 40.39 0.53
C LYS A 60 -34.37 39.54 -0.37
N ASN A 61 -34.20 39.60 -1.67
CA ASN A 61 -34.96 38.84 -2.68
C ASN A 61 -34.01 38.10 -3.62
N PRO A 62 -33.43 36.97 -3.21
CA PRO A 62 -32.51 36.24 -4.04
C PRO A 62 -33.23 35.60 -5.23
N GLN A 63 -32.65 35.73 -6.42
CA GLN A 63 -33.11 35.12 -7.64
C GLN A 63 -32.22 33.89 -7.96
N LEU A 64 -32.68 33.04 -8.86
CA LEU A 64 -31.95 31.84 -9.27
C LEU A 64 -30.55 32.18 -9.84
N THR A 65 -30.44 33.33 -10.50
CA THR A 65 -29.18 33.90 -11.04
C THR A 65 -28.18 34.33 -9.97
N ASP A 66 -28.64 34.53 -8.72
CA ASP A 66 -27.78 34.89 -7.58
C ASP A 66 -27.14 33.67 -6.94
N SER A 67 -27.47 32.46 -7.43
CA SER A 67 -26.87 31.22 -6.94
C SER A 67 -25.37 31.24 -7.14
N LYS A 68 -24.62 30.95 -6.08
CA LYS A 68 -23.16 30.77 -6.09
C LYS A 68 -22.81 29.38 -5.56
N GLY A 69 -21.72 28.86 -6.09
CA GLY A 69 -21.21 27.57 -5.65
C GLY A 69 -21.74 26.43 -6.50
N ASP A 70 -21.03 26.11 -7.56
CA ASP A 70 -21.32 24.92 -8.36
C ASP A 70 -20.89 23.67 -7.60
N PHE A 71 -21.71 22.63 -7.70
CA PHE A 71 -21.37 21.29 -7.22
C PHE A 71 -20.70 20.53 -8.35
N THR A 72 -19.45 20.16 -8.15
CA THR A 72 -18.73 19.27 -9.06
C THR A 72 -18.65 17.90 -8.43
N TYR A 73 -19.20 16.91 -9.11
CA TYR A 73 -19.11 15.50 -8.75
C TYR A 73 -17.97 14.85 -9.56
N SER A 74 -17.09 14.17 -8.90
CA SER A 74 -16.07 13.33 -9.53
C SER A 74 -15.95 12.03 -8.75
N GLU A 75 -15.56 10.97 -9.42
CA GLU A 75 -15.35 9.66 -8.81
C GLU A 75 -14.05 9.04 -9.30
N GLN A 76 -13.38 8.35 -8.41
CA GLN A 76 -12.27 7.46 -8.74
C GLN A 76 -12.72 6.02 -8.52
N LYS A 77 -12.31 5.12 -9.41
CA LYS A 77 -12.72 3.72 -9.36
C LYS A 77 -11.59 2.86 -8.82
N LEU A 78 -11.93 1.96 -7.93
CA LEU A 78 -11.12 0.83 -7.52
C LEU A 78 -11.67 -0.42 -8.21
N GLU A 79 -10.84 -1.12 -8.98
CA GLU A 79 -11.19 -2.32 -9.72
C GLU A 79 -10.28 -3.48 -9.33
N PRO A 80 -10.56 -4.20 -8.22
CA PRO A 80 -9.71 -5.29 -7.77
C PRO A 80 -9.44 -6.31 -8.87
N LYS A 81 -8.15 -6.57 -9.10
CA LYS A 81 -7.67 -7.54 -10.10
C LYS A 81 -7.40 -8.87 -9.43
N ASP A 82 -7.73 -9.95 -10.15
CA ASP A 82 -7.46 -11.31 -9.69
C ASP A 82 -5.96 -11.59 -9.72
N MET A 83 -5.43 -12.10 -8.62
CA MET A 83 -4.03 -12.50 -8.50
C MET A 83 -3.92 -13.80 -7.71
N MET A 84 -2.82 -14.50 -7.90
CA MET A 84 -2.57 -15.81 -7.32
C MET A 84 -1.12 -15.91 -6.88
N ALA A 85 -0.92 -16.28 -5.62
CA ALA A 85 0.36 -16.80 -5.18
C ALA A 85 0.35 -18.32 -5.33
N PHE A 86 1.30 -18.86 -6.09
CA PHE A 86 1.43 -20.30 -6.31
C PHE A 86 2.89 -20.70 -6.21
N THR A 87 3.19 -21.62 -5.32
CA THR A 87 4.55 -22.18 -5.20
C THR A 87 4.50 -23.67 -4.95
N VAL A 88 5.49 -24.38 -5.49
CA VAL A 88 5.68 -25.81 -5.27
C VAL A 88 6.91 -26.00 -4.40
N PHE A 89 6.79 -26.80 -3.37
CA PHE A 89 7.88 -27.06 -2.44
C PHE A 89 8.01 -28.54 -2.12
N ASP A 90 9.25 -28.93 -1.83
CA ASP A 90 9.57 -30.26 -1.31
C ASP A 90 9.59 -30.22 0.22
N PRO A 91 8.72 -30.99 0.90
CA PRO A 91 8.73 -31.02 2.36
C PRO A 91 10.07 -31.49 2.94
N SER A 92 10.85 -32.31 2.21
CA SER A 92 12.14 -32.81 2.68
C SER A 92 13.17 -31.70 2.91
N ALA A 93 13.06 -30.56 2.20
CA ALA A 93 13.91 -29.39 2.42
C ALA A 93 13.77 -28.80 3.83
N PHE A 94 12.64 -29.03 4.49
CA PHE A 94 12.34 -28.54 5.84
C PHE A 94 12.57 -29.62 6.93
N GLU A 95 13.17 -30.77 6.59
CA GLU A 95 13.36 -31.91 7.50
C GLU A 95 14.04 -31.52 8.82
N ALA A 96 14.98 -30.61 8.80
CA ALA A 96 15.67 -30.13 9.99
C ALA A 96 14.73 -29.46 11.02
N ILE A 97 13.69 -28.77 10.53
CA ILE A 97 12.68 -28.10 11.38
C ILE A 97 11.69 -29.14 11.92
N TRP A 98 11.43 -30.21 11.18
CA TRP A 98 10.38 -31.18 11.46
C TRP A 98 10.87 -32.42 12.21
N ARG A 99 12.17 -32.70 12.20
CA ARG A 99 12.78 -33.84 12.90
C ARG A 99 12.33 -34.04 14.36
N PRO A 100 12.15 -32.98 15.16
CA PRO A 100 11.69 -33.17 16.55
C PRO A 100 10.28 -33.71 16.65
N PHE A 101 9.45 -33.60 15.64
CA PHE A 101 8.01 -33.89 15.66
C PHE A 101 7.64 -35.16 14.89
N GLN A 102 8.60 -35.79 14.17
CA GLN A 102 8.28 -36.94 13.33
C GLN A 102 8.80 -38.28 13.86
N PRO A 103 7.92 -39.27 14.05
CA PRO A 103 8.33 -40.66 14.14
C PRO A 103 8.78 -41.16 12.73
N LYS A 104 9.65 -42.16 12.73
CA LYS A 104 10.30 -42.75 11.54
C LYS A 104 9.32 -43.02 10.38
N GLY A 105 9.55 -42.41 9.20
CA GLY A 105 8.78 -42.63 7.98
C GLY A 105 8.90 -41.49 6.96
N GLN A 106 8.27 -41.66 5.79
CA GLN A 106 8.14 -40.58 4.80
C GLN A 106 7.34 -39.40 5.33
N MET A 107 7.80 -38.22 5.06
CA MET A 107 7.19 -36.99 5.53
C MET A 107 5.86 -36.72 4.83
N VAL A 108 4.77 -36.70 5.57
CA VAL A 108 3.43 -36.38 5.05
C VAL A 108 2.98 -35.08 5.72
N PHE A 109 2.77 -34.04 4.94
CA PHE A 109 2.40 -32.70 5.45
C PHE A 109 1.17 -32.74 6.38
N ARG A 110 0.18 -33.60 6.08
CA ARG A 110 -1.06 -33.75 6.87
C ARG A 110 -0.87 -34.36 8.26
N GLU A 111 0.25 -35.07 8.48
CA GLU A 111 0.56 -35.69 9.75
C GLU A 111 1.39 -34.81 10.68
N LEU A 112 1.74 -33.60 10.20
CA LEU A 112 2.51 -32.64 10.97
C LEU A 112 1.65 -31.99 12.05
N PRO A 113 2.25 -31.67 13.20
CA PRO A 113 1.59 -30.86 14.21
C PRO A 113 1.13 -29.52 13.66
N ALA A 114 -0.04 -29.04 14.08
CA ALA A 114 -0.62 -27.79 13.62
C ALA A 114 0.34 -26.58 13.77
N GLU A 115 1.17 -26.58 14.82
CA GLU A 115 2.17 -25.53 15.06
C GLU A 115 3.20 -25.41 13.92
N VAL A 116 3.59 -26.54 13.33
CA VAL A 116 4.59 -26.55 12.24
C VAL A 116 3.94 -26.12 10.92
N GLN A 117 2.71 -26.59 10.68
CA GLN A 117 1.92 -26.16 9.52
C GLN A 117 1.69 -24.65 9.56
N ASN A 118 1.32 -24.11 10.71
CA ASN A 118 1.09 -22.68 10.89
C ASN A 118 2.35 -21.85 10.66
N LYS A 119 3.52 -22.28 11.12
CA LYS A 119 4.79 -21.58 10.87
C LYS A 119 5.14 -21.51 9.38
N LEU A 120 4.88 -22.58 8.63
CA LEU A 120 5.11 -22.57 7.18
C LEU A 120 4.14 -21.63 6.48
N LEU A 121 2.86 -21.68 6.84
CA LEU A 121 1.84 -20.77 6.32
C LEU A 121 2.17 -19.31 6.62
N GLU A 122 2.60 -19.03 7.83
CA GLU A 122 3.03 -17.69 8.24
C GLU A 122 4.20 -17.19 7.39
N ALA A 123 5.22 -18.02 7.16
CA ALA A 123 6.37 -17.66 6.33
C ALA A 123 5.96 -17.38 4.86
N LEU A 124 5.08 -18.21 4.29
CA LEU A 124 4.57 -18.02 2.93
C LEU A 124 3.70 -16.74 2.84
N SER A 125 2.84 -16.53 3.83
CA SER A 125 2.00 -15.32 3.89
C SER A 125 2.83 -14.05 4.06
N GLN A 126 3.91 -14.07 4.84
CA GLN A 126 4.83 -12.94 4.97
C GLN A 126 5.47 -12.56 3.63
N GLN A 127 5.87 -13.54 2.82
CA GLN A 127 6.42 -13.27 1.49
C GLN A 127 5.37 -12.62 0.57
N VAL A 128 4.14 -13.15 0.56
CA VAL A 128 3.02 -12.56 -0.20
C VAL A 128 2.73 -11.13 0.28
N THR A 129 2.77 -10.90 1.57
CA THR A 129 2.58 -9.57 2.18
C THR A 129 3.62 -8.57 1.69
N PHE A 130 4.88 -8.99 1.65
CA PHE A 130 5.98 -8.14 1.19
C PHE A 130 5.84 -7.80 -0.30
N GLU A 131 5.57 -8.78 -1.15
CA GLU A 131 5.35 -8.58 -2.59
C GLU A 131 4.13 -7.68 -2.86
N LEU A 132 3.02 -7.93 -2.16
CA LEU A 132 1.83 -7.09 -2.28
C LEU A 132 2.09 -5.63 -1.85
N GLY A 133 2.93 -5.43 -0.82
CA GLY A 133 3.34 -4.09 -0.38
C GLY A 133 4.11 -3.32 -1.46
N ASP A 134 4.99 -4.00 -2.20
CA ASP A 134 5.68 -3.40 -3.36
C ASP A 134 4.70 -3.08 -4.49
N HIS A 135 3.79 -4.01 -4.81
CA HIS A 135 2.76 -3.78 -5.82
C HIS A 135 1.79 -2.64 -5.45
N TYR A 136 1.49 -2.43 -4.18
CA TYR A 136 0.69 -1.27 -3.75
C TYR A 136 1.36 0.06 -4.10
N ILE A 137 2.68 0.11 -4.12
CA ILE A 137 3.45 1.32 -4.39
C ILE A 137 3.80 1.43 -5.87
N ASN A 138 4.51 0.41 -6.41
CA ASN A 138 5.19 0.42 -7.69
C ASN A 138 4.49 -0.41 -8.78
N GLY A 139 3.43 -1.13 -8.46
CA GLY A 139 2.77 -2.04 -9.38
C GLY A 139 2.40 -1.39 -10.71
N ILE A 140 2.45 -2.20 -11.78
CA ILE A 140 2.00 -1.82 -13.12
C ILE A 140 1.10 -2.96 -13.61
N TYR A 141 -0.08 -2.64 -14.08
CA TYR A 141 -0.98 -3.63 -14.67
C TYR A 141 -0.66 -3.86 -16.14
N GLY A 142 -0.57 -5.11 -16.57
CA GLY A 142 -0.26 -5.48 -17.95
C GLY A 142 -0.36 -6.98 -18.22
N GLU A 143 0.30 -7.44 -19.29
CA GLU A 143 0.29 -8.85 -19.71
C GLU A 143 1.50 -9.65 -19.16
N GLY A 144 2.44 -9.01 -18.48
CA GLY A 144 3.59 -9.68 -17.86
C GLY A 144 3.22 -10.42 -16.59
N GLU A 145 4.01 -11.45 -16.24
CA GLU A 145 3.75 -12.28 -15.05
C GLU A 145 3.73 -11.48 -13.74
N ASP A 146 4.56 -10.42 -13.63
CA ASP A 146 4.65 -9.54 -12.46
C ASP A 146 3.78 -8.26 -12.59
N GLN A 147 2.95 -8.17 -13.65
CA GLN A 147 2.12 -7.00 -13.92
C GLN A 147 0.69 -7.18 -13.41
N LEU A 148 0.56 -7.32 -12.09
CA LEU A 148 -0.67 -7.77 -11.44
C LEU A 148 -1.71 -6.66 -11.30
N MET A 149 -1.30 -5.45 -10.90
CA MET A 149 -2.18 -4.31 -10.64
C MET A 149 -1.42 -2.98 -10.75
N ASP A 150 -2.13 -1.89 -10.90
CA ASP A 150 -1.50 -0.55 -10.84
C ASP A 150 -1.30 -0.12 -9.39
N GLY A 151 -0.05 0.22 -9.03
CA GLY A 151 0.27 0.78 -7.73
C GLY A 151 -0.05 2.28 -7.63
N ILE A 152 0.04 2.83 -6.44
CA ILE A 152 -0.26 4.23 -6.12
C ILE A 152 0.49 5.21 -7.05
N LEU A 153 1.78 4.97 -7.28
CA LEU A 153 2.59 5.84 -8.14
C LEU A 153 2.16 5.76 -9.61
N THR A 154 1.80 4.58 -10.08
CA THR A 154 1.30 4.36 -11.45
C THR A 154 -0.07 5.01 -11.63
N GLN A 155 -0.99 4.84 -10.67
CA GLN A 155 -2.30 5.48 -10.70
C GLN A 155 -2.20 7.01 -10.63
N ALA A 156 -1.33 7.51 -9.75
CA ALA A 156 -1.07 8.95 -9.66
C ALA A 156 -0.50 9.53 -10.97
N ALA A 157 0.36 8.80 -11.66
CA ALA A 157 0.91 9.23 -12.95
C ALA A 157 -0.14 9.21 -14.08
N LYS A 158 -1.13 8.32 -14.01
CA LYS A 158 -2.27 8.28 -14.93
C LYS A 158 -3.29 9.39 -14.65
N ALA A 159 -3.38 9.87 -13.41
CA ALA A 159 -4.20 11.00 -13.05
C ALA A 159 -3.62 12.30 -13.65
N THR A 160 -4.45 13.09 -14.32
CA THR A 160 -3.99 14.33 -14.99
C THR A 160 -3.97 15.55 -14.06
N ASP A 161 -4.56 15.44 -12.88
CA ASP A 161 -4.80 16.52 -11.92
C ASP A 161 -3.83 16.56 -10.72
N TYR A 162 -2.79 15.71 -10.74
CA TYR A 162 -1.76 15.76 -9.69
C TYR A 162 -0.94 17.06 -9.73
N VAL A 163 -0.40 17.46 -8.59
CA VAL A 163 0.41 18.66 -8.45
C VAL A 163 1.89 18.30 -8.58
N LEU A 164 2.53 18.74 -9.66
CA LEU A 164 3.96 18.52 -9.86
C LEU A 164 4.78 19.64 -9.22
N ALA A 165 5.65 19.29 -8.26
CA ALA A 165 6.67 20.17 -7.73
C ALA A 165 7.95 20.07 -8.58
N THR A 166 8.53 21.19 -8.93
CA THR A 166 9.79 21.25 -9.69
C THR A 166 10.85 22.02 -8.93
N THR A 167 12.11 21.57 -9.03
CA THR A 167 13.25 22.25 -8.43
C THR A 167 14.50 22.06 -9.27
N THR A 168 15.40 23.03 -9.21
CA THR A 168 16.76 22.93 -9.74
C THR A 168 17.78 22.61 -8.64
N GLU A 169 17.33 22.58 -7.38
CA GLU A 169 18.16 22.27 -6.24
C GLU A 169 18.49 20.78 -6.20
N SER A 170 19.76 20.44 -6.03
CA SER A 170 20.23 19.06 -5.90
C SER A 170 20.11 18.51 -4.48
N THR A 171 20.12 19.40 -3.49
CA THR A 171 20.06 19.06 -2.06
C THR A 171 18.67 18.54 -1.66
N MET A 172 18.62 17.59 -0.72
CA MET A 172 17.34 17.06 -0.24
C MET A 172 16.49 18.12 0.46
N LEU A 173 17.14 19.03 1.19
CA LEU A 173 16.47 20.18 1.79
C LEU A 173 15.86 21.13 0.75
N GLY A 174 16.53 21.32 -0.38
CA GLY A 174 16.02 22.10 -1.51
C GLY A 174 14.78 21.43 -2.14
N LYS A 175 14.85 20.12 -2.33
CA LYS A 175 13.73 19.30 -2.83
C LYS A 175 12.50 19.37 -1.90
N LEU A 176 12.71 19.20 -0.58
CA LEU A 176 11.63 19.32 0.42
C LEU A 176 11.03 20.73 0.48
N LYS A 177 11.85 21.77 0.30
CA LYS A 177 11.39 23.16 0.21
C LYS A 177 10.50 23.37 -1.01
N ALA A 178 10.87 22.82 -2.16
CA ALA A 178 10.09 22.90 -3.39
C ALA A 178 8.76 22.11 -3.26
N LEU A 179 8.81 20.89 -2.75
CA LEU A 179 7.63 20.08 -2.47
C LEU A 179 6.65 20.82 -1.58
N ARG A 180 7.12 21.34 -0.42
CA ARG A 180 6.27 22.12 0.48
C ARG A 180 5.66 23.36 -0.14
N LYS A 181 6.41 24.06 -1.03
CA LYS A 181 5.89 25.23 -1.72
C LYS A 181 4.76 24.85 -2.67
N ALA A 182 4.82 23.70 -3.30
CA ALA A 182 3.80 23.19 -4.22
C ALA A 182 2.53 22.72 -3.50
N ILE A 183 2.61 22.30 -2.22
CA ILE A 183 1.42 21.88 -1.46
C ILE A 183 0.40 23.02 -1.40
N PRO A 184 -0.87 22.79 -1.78
CA PRO A 184 -1.96 23.76 -1.63
C PRO A 184 -2.09 24.27 -0.19
N ALA A 185 -2.35 25.55 -0.03
CA ALA A 185 -2.42 26.16 1.31
C ALA A 185 -3.47 25.51 2.22
N ALA A 186 -4.58 25.07 1.65
CA ALA A 186 -5.67 24.39 2.37
C ALA A 186 -5.22 23.05 3.01
N LEU A 187 -4.26 22.36 2.42
CA LEU A 187 -3.78 21.06 2.91
C LEU A 187 -2.70 21.18 3.98
N ARG A 188 -1.95 22.32 4.00
CA ARG A 188 -0.76 22.48 4.86
C ARG A 188 -1.04 22.41 6.36
N GLY A 189 -2.28 22.67 6.77
CA GLY A 189 -2.72 22.59 8.17
C GLY A 189 -3.39 21.28 8.55
N ASN A 190 -3.51 20.33 7.62
CA ASN A 190 -4.17 19.06 7.88
C ASN A 190 -3.24 18.13 8.67
N ALA A 191 -3.74 17.55 9.75
CA ALA A 191 -3.00 16.63 10.61
C ALA A 191 -2.66 15.30 9.90
N SER A 192 -3.42 14.92 8.88
CA SER A 192 -3.21 13.71 8.08
C SER A 192 -2.19 13.91 6.94
N LEU A 193 -1.70 15.13 6.73
CA LEU A 193 -0.71 15.38 5.69
C LEU A 193 0.63 14.72 6.07
N ARG A 194 1.16 13.90 5.16
CA ARG A 194 2.45 13.22 5.30
C ARG A 194 3.33 13.49 4.08
N ILE A 195 4.61 13.47 4.29
CA ILE A 195 5.62 13.40 3.22
C ILE A 195 6.13 11.96 3.21
N ILE A 196 6.04 11.31 2.06
CA ILE A 196 6.53 9.94 1.85
C ILE A 196 7.78 10.02 0.98
N MET A 197 8.83 9.28 1.37
CA MET A 197 10.08 9.18 0.63
C MET A 197 10.75 7.83 0.87
N SER A 198 11.78 7.50 0.08
CA SER A 198 12.58 6.32 0.31
C SER A 198 13.46 6.44 1.55
N VAL A 199 13.95 5.32 2.05
CA VAL A 199 14.90 5.29 3.17
C VAL A 199 16.19 6.01 2.79
N ASN A 200 16.71 5.80 1.57
CA ASN A 200 17.94 6.43 1.09
C ASN A 200 17.82 7.95 0.98
N ASP A 201 16.67 8.45 0.52
CA ASP A 201 16.39 9.88 0.45
C ASP A 201 16.31 10.49 1.86
N PHE A 202 15.75 9.75 2.82
CA PHE A 202 15.69 10.18 4.21
C PHE A 202 17.08 10.23 4.86
N ASP A 203 17.92 9.22 4.62
CA ASP A 203 19.29 9.22 5.13
C ASP A 203 20.09 10.42 4.57
N THR A 204 19.95 10.71 3.28
CA THR A 204 20.53 11.90 2.66
C THR A 204 20.04 13.20 3.33
N TYR A 205 18.73 13.27 3.63
CA TYR A 205 18.15 14.41 4.34
C TYR A 205 18.71 14.54 5.76
N TYR A 206 18.87 13.43 6.47
CA TYR A 206 19.43 13.38 7.82
C TYR A 206 20.88 13.84 7.83
N ASP A 207 21.70 13.38 6.89
CA ASP A 207 23.09 13.78 6.72
C ASP A 207 23.21 15.29 6.44
N GLU A 208 22.34 15.85 5.56
CA GLU A 208 22.29 17.29 5.31
C GLU A 208 21.89 18.10 6.56
N LEU A 209 21.03 17.54 7.44
CA LEU A 209 20.66 18.18 8.69
C LEU A 209 21.82 18.18 9.70
N THR A 210 22.55 17.07 9.81
CA THR A 210 23.66 16.93 10.75
C THR A 210 24.89 17.72 10.33
N ALA A 211 25.13 17.86 9.02
CA ALA A 211 26.22 18.65 8.47
C ALA A 211 26.05 20.17 8.69
N ARG A 212 24.90 20.64 9.17
CA ARG A 212 24.69 22.07 9.46
C ARG A 212 25.43 22.50 10.72
N GLU A 213 26.27 23.54 10.59
CA GLU A 213 26.97 24.14 11.73
C GLU A 213 25.98 24.67 12.78
N GLY A 214 26.27 24.41 14.06
CA GLY A 214 25.57 25.01 15.21
C GLY A 214 24.35 24.27 15.73
N LYS A 215 24.07 23.03 15.30
CA LYS A 215 23.01 22.19 15.87
C LYS A 215 23.56 21.18 16.88
N ASN A 216 22.85 20.99 17.98
CA ASN A 216 23.08 19.89 18.91
C ASN A 216 22.45 18.60 18.37
N ALA A 217 23.11 17.45 18.56
CA ALA A 217 22.67 16.15 18.09
C ALA A 217 21.22 15.81 18.54
N SER A 218 20.85 16.14 19.79
CA SER A 218 19.52 15.89 20.32
C SER A 218 18.39 16.68 19.64
N GLU A 219 18.67 17.88 19.11
CA GLU A 219 17.69 18.66 18.36
C GLU A 219 17.47 18.08 16.95
N THR A 220 18.50 17.46 16.38
CA THR A 220 18.43 16.84 15.05
C THR A 220 17.56 15.60 15.09
N ASP A 221 17.74 14.72 16.07
CA ASP A 221 16.97 13.47 16.18
C ASP A 221 15.47 13.71 16.38
N VAL A 222 15.10 14.67 17.21
CA VAL A 222 13.68 15.00 17.46
C VAL A 222 13.00 15.59 16.22
N ASN A 223 13.74 16.34 15.39
CA ASN A 223 13.16 17.05 14.25
C ASN A 223 13.34 16.32 12.91
N ALA A 224 14.17 15.27 12.84
CA ALA A 224 14.45 14.57 11.58
C ALA A 224 13.20 13.98 10.94
N MET A 225 12.28 13.42 11.74
CA MET A 225 11.02 12.84 11.26
C MET A 225 9.96 13.89 10.86
N ARG A 226 10.31 15.17 10.86
CA ARG A 226 9.38 16.25 10.49
C ARG A 226 10.06 17.34 9.68
N TYR A 227 9.40 17.76 8.60
CA TYR A 227 9.81 18.93 7.85
C TYR A 227 8.79 20.06 8.00
N LYS A 228 9.18 21.13 8.70
CA LYS A 228 8.30 22.30 8.97
C LYS A 228 6.90 21.93 9.45
N GLY A 229 6.82 20.98 10.40
CA GLY A 229 5.58 20.52 11.03
C GLY A 229 4.86 19.37 10.30
N ILE A 230 5.26 19.02 9.09
CA ILE A 230 4.71 17.86 8.36
C ILE A 230 5.56 16.64 8.70
N THR A 231 4.92 15.54 9.08
CA THR A 231 5.60 14.27 9.38
C THR A 231 6.14 13.65 8.09
N ILE A 232 7.36 13.14 8.16
CA ILE A 232 8.01 12.37 7.09
C ILE A 232 7.85 10.90 7.42
N GLU A 233 7.44 10.13 6.44
CA GLU A 233 7.33 8.67 6.51
C GLU A 233 8.20 8.06 5.44
N THR A 234 9.00 7.09 5.84
CA THR A 234 9.89 6.35 4.94
C THR A 234 9.29 5.01 4.59
N LEU A 235 9.46 4.54 3.37
CA LEU A 235 9.03 3.21 2.96
C LEU A 235 10.18 2.52 2.22
N ALA A 236 10.44 1.25 2.54
CA ALA A 236 11.54 0.49 1.95
C ALA A 236 11.32 0.25 0.44
N ALA A 237 10.08 -0.01 0.02
CA ALA A 237 9.72 -0.22 -1.39
C ALA A 237 9.54 1.10 -2.18
N TRP A 238 9.69 2.27 -1.54
CA TRP A 238 9.52 3.56 -2.22
C TRP A 238 10.72 3.88 -3.10
N PRO A 239 10.51 4.32 -4.37
CA PRO A 239 11.62 4.59 -5.28
C PRO A 239 12.39 5.84 -4.88
N ASP A 240 13.71 5.76 -5.01
CA ASP A 240 14.62 6.88 -4.73
C ASP A 240 14.35 8.06 -5.67
N GLY A 241 14.46 9.26 -5.14
CA GLY A 241 14.27 10.50 -5.88
C GLY A 241 12.81 10.89 -6.12
N VAL A 242 11.85 10.14 -5.61
CA VAL A 242 10.42 10.46 -5.65
C VAL A 242 9.95 10.87 -4.27
N LEU A 243 9.55 12.11 -4.11
CA LEU A 243 8.98 12.67 -2.89
C LEU A 243 7.51 12.95 -3.11
N VAL A 244 6.65 12.45 -2.26
CA VAL A 244 5.20 12.67 -2.33
C VAL A 244 4.69 13.30 -1.05
N ALA A 245 3.83 14.29 -1.18
CA ALA A 245 3.06 14.84 -0.06
C ALA A 245 1.57 14.68 -0.34
N THR A 246 0.89 13.93 0.52
CA THR A 246 -0.54 13.65 0.39
C THR A 246 -1.18 13.40 1.74
N LEU A 247 -2.51 13.32 1.77
CA LEU A 247 -3.25 12.98 2.98
C LEU A 247 -3.20 11.46 3.19
N CYS A 248 -2.67 11.03 4.31
CA CYS A 248 -2.51 9.64 4.70
C CYS A 248 -3.26 9.34 5.98
N SER A 249 -4.14 8.37 5.96
CA SER A 249 -4.93 7.94 7.11
C SER A 249 -5.50 6.55 6.88
N PRO A 250 -5.68 5.73 7.90
CA PRO A 250 -6.45 4.49 7.78
C PRO A 250 -7.95 4.73 7.57
N SER A 251 -8.44 5.95 7.81
CA SER A 251 -9.86 6.31 7.65
C SER A 251 -10.14 6.84 6.24
N ALA A 252 -11.17 6.30 5.58
CA ALA A 252 -11.59 6.71 4.24
C ALA A 252 -11.96 8.19 4.10
N SER A 253 -12.42 8.83 5.19
CA SER A 253 -12.83 10.23 5.17
C SER A 253 -11.66 11.23 5.13
N THR A 254 -10.46 10.81 5.55
CA THR A 254 -9.28 11.65 5.70
C THR A 254 -8.07 11.16 4.91
N SER A 255 -8.19 10.04 4.21
CA SER A 255 -7.15 9.49 3.36
C SER A 255 -7.32 9.92 1.92
N ASN A 256 -6.20 10.04 1.22
CA ASN A 256 -6.15 10.19 -0.23
C ASN A 256 -5.60 8.93 -0.94
N LEU A 257 -5.09 7.97 -0.16
CA LEU A 257 -4.58 6.71 -0.66
C LEU A 257 -5.53 5.59 -0.26
N PHE A 258 -5.96 4.78 -1.23
CA PHE A 258 -6.92 3.71 -1.04
C PHE A 258 -6.39 2.40 -1.61
N ALA A 259 -6.64 1.31 -0.87
CA ALA A 259 -6.50 -0.05 -1.36
C ALA A 259 -7.82 -0.79 -1.19
N ALA A 260 -8.24 -1.49 -2.21
CA ALA A 260 -9.36 -2.41 -2.16
C ALA A 260 -8.81 -3.83 -2.12
N VAL A 261 -9.30 -4.64 -1.19
CA VAL A 261 -8.94 -6.05 -1.10
C VAL A 261 -10.18 -6.91 -0.94
N ASN A 262 -10.17 -8.06 -1.56
CA ASN A 262 -11.16 -9.08 -1.30
C ASN A 262 -10.61 -10.02 -0.23
N LEU A 263 -11.17 -9.94 0.95
CA LEU A 263 -11.02 -10.93 2.01
C LEU A 263 -12.24 -11.84 1.89
N SER A 264 -12.17 -12.82 0.97
CA SER A 264 -13.29 -13.73 0.73
C SER A 264 -13.22 -14.93 1.66
N ASP A 265 -14.36 -15.31 2.24
CA ASP A 265 -14.53 -16.53 3.03
C ASP A 265 -14.63 -17.80 2.16
N ASP A 266 -14.26 -17.72 0.88
CA ASP A 266 -14.33 -18.88 -0.02
C ASP A 266 -13.34 -19.95 0.41
N GLU A 267 -13.81 -21.18 0.58
CA GLU A 267 -13.05 -22.32 1.09
C GLU A 267 -11.81 -22.69 0.24
N ASP A 268 -11.73 -22.18 -1.00
CA ASP A 268 -10.68 -22.49 -1.96
C ASP A 268 -9.56 -21.43 -2.03
N VAL A 269 -9.59 -20.40 -1.17
CA VAL A 269 -8.66 -19.27 -1.26
C VAL A 269 -7.24 -19.65 -0.88
N ILE A 270 -7.07 -20.52 0.13
CA ILE A 270 -5.75 -21.07 0.50
C ILE A 270 -5.81 -22.58 0.45
N GLN A 271 -4.99 -23.16 -0.42
CA GLN A 271 -4.86 -24.60 -0.61
C GLN A 271 -3.42 -25.06 -0.41
N ILE A 272 -3.23 -26.11 0.34
CA ILE A 272 -1.98 -26.86 0.40
C ILE A 272 -2.31 -28.32 0.16
N ASP A 273 -1.82 -28.88 -0.93
CA ASP A 273 -2.04 -30.28 -1.26
C ASP A 273 -0.85 -30.85 -2.06
N LYS A 274 -0.84 -32.16 -2.27
CA LYS A 274 0.12 -32.80 -3.16
C LYS A 274 -0.11 -32.36 -4.61
N LEU A 275 0.96 -32.09 -5.33
CA LEU A 275 0.89 -31.70 -6.74
C LEU A 275 0.20 -32.77 -7.61
N SER A 276 0.41 -34.04 -7.29
CA SER A 276 -0.30 -35.18 -7.85
C SER A 276 -0.29 -36.35 -6.87
N SER A 277 -1.13 -37.34 -7.10
CA SER A 277 -1.21 -38.55 -6.24
C SER A 277 0.09 -39.35 -6.14
N ALA A 278 0.95 -39.25 -7.16
CA ALA A 278 2.26 -39.92 -7.23
C ALA A 278 3.44 -38.98 -6.89
N SER A 279 3.18 -37.69 -6.66
CA SER A 279 4.22 -36.71 -6.36
C SER A 279 4.54 -36.67 -4.87
N GLU A 280 5.82 -36.46 -4.56
CA GLU A 280 6.28 -36.12 -3.21
C GLU A 280 6.25 -34.60 -2.96
N LEU A 281 6.03 -33.80 -4.03
CA LEU A 281 5.94 -32.35 -3.98
C LEU A 281 4.56 -31.90 -3.53
N TYR A 282 4.55 -30.82 -2.75
CA TYR A 282 3.35 -30.11 -2.34
C TYR A 282 3.27 -28.75 -3.01
N PHE A 283 2.08 -28.23 -3.17
CA PHE A 283 1.87 -26.86 -3.63
C PHE A 283 1.15 -26.04 -2.56
N PHE A 284 1.51 -24.76 -2.54
CA PHE A 284 0.75 -23.72 -1.85
C PHE A 284 0.09 -22.85 -2.92
N LYS A 285 -1.17 -22.60 -2.77
CA LYS A 285 -1.95 -21.72 -3.65
C LYS A 285 -2.79 -20.79 -2.79
N MET A 286 -2.70 -19.49 -3.06
CA MET A 286 -3.49 -18.45 -2.42
C MET A 286 -4.09 -17.56 -3.51
N LEU A 287 -5.40 -17.38 -3.48
CA LEU A 287 -6.13 -16.50 -4.39
C LEU A 287 -6.52 -15.23 -3.65
N MET A 288 -6.32 -14.09 -4.28
CA MET A 288 -6.70 -12.79 -3.73
C MET A 288 -7.07 -11.82 -4.86
N LYS A 289 -7.76 -10.75 -4.47
CA LYS A 289 -8.02 -9.61 -5.36
C LYS A 289 -7.59 -8.36 -4.64
N ALA A 290 -6.82 -7.54 -5.32
CA ALA A 290 -6.44 -6.23 -4.80
C ALA A 290 -6.37 -5.19 -5.92
N ASP A 291 -6.48 -3.94 -5.52
CA ASP A 291 -6.26 -2.78 -6.37
C ASP A 291 -5.93 -1.58 -5.48
N THR A 292 -5.20 -0.62 -6.02
CA THR A 292 -4.92 0.63 -5.34
C THR A 292 -5.30 1.81 -6.22
N ASN A 293 -5.69 2.91 -5.58
CA ASN A 293 -5.93 4.16 -6.30
C ASN A 293 -5.73 5.36 -5.37
N ILE A 294 -5.53 6.52 -5.99
CA ILE A 294 -5.57 7.81 -5.30
C ILE A 294 -6.99 8.36 -5.36
N GLY A 295 -7.44 8.98 -4.29
CA GLY A 295 -8.75 9.62 -4.26
C GLY A 295 -8.81 10.87 -5.13
N PHE A 296 -7.81 11.75 -4.99
CA PHE A 296 -7.83 13.07 -5.62
C PHE A 296 -6.42 13.50 -6.00
N GLY A 297 -6.18 13.69 -7.29
CA GLY A 297 -4.88 14.10 -7.80
C GLY A 297 -4.46 15.48 -7.29
N GLU A 298 -5.37 16.44 -7.15
CA GLU A 298 -5.07 17.77 -6.60
C GLU A 298 -4.51 17.75 -5.16
N GLU A 299 -4.74 16.67 -4.42
CA GLU A 299 -4.21 16.43 -3.06
C GLU A 299 -2.95 15.56 -3.08
N PHE A 300 -2.51 15.16 -4.28
CA PHE A 300 -1.30 14.38 -4.49
C PHE A 300 -0.22 15.27 -5.08
N VAL A 301 0.72 15.70 -4.24
CA VAL A 301 1.83 16.57 -4.65
C VAL A 301 3.08 15.72 -4.78
N VAL A 302 3.67 15.70 -5.97
CA VAL A 302 4.83 14.87 -6.26
C VAL A 302 6.01 15.70 -6.74
N LEU A 303 7.21 15.36 -6.31
CA LEU A 303 8.47 15.80 -6.85
C LEU A 303 9.24 14.57 -7.32
N ASP A 304 9.45 14.44 -8.62
CA ASP A 304 10.21 13.36 -9.24
C ASP A 304 11.53 13.92 -9.77
N SER A 305 12.62 13.58 -9.10
CA SER A 305 13.98 14.03 -9.42
C SER A 305 14.81 12.96 -10.13
N ARG A 306 14.19 11.88 -10.59
CA ARG A 306 14.88 10.80 -11.30
C ARG A 306 15.33 11.24 -12.69
N THR A 307 16.33 10.59 -13.24
CA THR A 307 16.82 10.84 -14.60
C THR A 307 15.75 10.63 -15.66
N SER A 308 14.86 9.65 -15.43
CA SER A 308 13.69 9.37 -16.26
C SER A 308 12.42 9.50 -15.41
N PRO A 309 11.92 10.72 -15.22
CA PRO A 309 10.77 10.94 -14.36
C PRO A 309 9.49 10.33 -14.96
N THR A 310 8.73 9.65 -14.10
CA THR A 310 7.40 9.14 -14.47
C THR A 310 6.38 10.29 -14.50
N PHE A 311 6.51 11.24 -13.55
CA PHE A 311 5.63 12.39 -13.45
C PHE A 311 6.13 13.53 -14.32
N LYS A 312 5.37 13.86 -15.36
CA LYS A 312 5.70 14.95 -16.31
C LYS A 312 4.53 15.91 -16.37
N LYS A 313 4.87 17.18 -16.47
CA LYS A 313 3.86 18.19 -16.77
C LYS A 313 3.40 18.01 -18.22
N ALA A 314 2.08 17.80 -18.40
CA ALA A 314 1.47 17.78 -19.72
C ALA A 314 1.62 19.15 -20.42
#